data_bb06f3d23b053319cf5f509c8adf3bb8
#
_entry.id   bb06f3d23b053319cf5f509c8adf3bb8
#
_cell.length_a   1.000
_cell.length_b   1.000
_cell.length_c   1.000
_cell.angle_alpha   90.00
_cell.angle_beta   90.00
_cell.angle_gamma   90.00
#
_symmetry.space_group_name_H-M   'P 1'
#
loop_
_entity.id
_entity.type
_entity.pdbx_description
1 polymer ?
#
loop_
_entity_poly.entity_id
_entity_poly.type
_entity_poly.pdbx_seq_one_letter_code
_entity_poly.pdbx_strand_id
1 'polypeptide(L)'
;MKYKIEMAPLADYYVIAVKDKTTRELKETFTLNESGADMLRLFCEGKDAQTIAVEIAKDYDAPIEMVTRDVMRFIDRLRQKDLA
;
A
#
# COMPACT_ATOMS: atom_id res chain seq x y z
N MET A 1 4.15 9.91 -9.37
CA MET A 1 2.92 9.99 -8.56
C MET A 1 2.64 11.42 -8.15
N LYS A 2 1.40 11.82 -8.21
CA LYS A 2 0.93 13.18 -7.89
C LYS A 2 0.98 13.47 -6.39
N TYR A 3 0.93 12.44 -5.58
CA TYR A 3 0.84 12.56 -4.13
C TYR A 3 2.09 12.04 -3.44
N LYS A 4 2.39 12.60 -2.29
CA LYS A 4 3.40 12.08 -1.37
C LYS A 4 2.69 11.23 -0.32
N ILE A 5 3.20 10.04 -0.08
CA ILE A 5 2.63 9.11 0.90
C ILE A 5 3.59 9.01 2.07
N GLU A 6 3.08 9.28 3.27
CA GLU A 6 3.82 9.13 4.52
C GLU A 6 3.18 8.02 5.34
N MET A 7 4.00 7.24 6.02
CA MET A 7 3.56 6.07 6.76
C MET A 7 4.17 6.10 8.16
N ALA A 8 3.33 5.96 9.17
CA ALA A 8 3.78 5.97 10.57
C ALA A 8 3.16 4.81 11.34
N PRO A 9 3.97 4.03 12.09
CA PRO A 9 3.43 2.95 12.90
C PRO A 9 2.65 3.51 14.09
N LEU A 10 1.53 2.85 14.42
CA LEU A 10 0.71 3.20 15.57
C LEU A 10 0.05 1.92 16.08
N ALA A 11 0.52 1.41 17.23
CA ALA A 11 0.09 0.14 17.80
C ALA A 11 0.29 -1.01 16.80
N ASP A 12 -0.75 -1.76 16.44
CA ASP A 12 -0.65 -2.91 15.56
C ASP A 12 -0.90 -2.57 14.09
N TYR A 13 -0.99 -1.27 13.76
CA TYR A 13 -1.30 -0.85 12.40
C TYR A 13 -0.46 0.38 12.03
N TYR A 14 -0.66 0.85 10.79
CA TYR A 14 0.06 2.00 10.25
C TYR A 14 -0.93 3.06 9.81
N VAL A 15 -0.64 4.30 10.16
CA VAL A 15 -1.39 5.46 9.67
C VAL A 15 -0.72 5.95 8.39
N ILE A 16 -1.53 6.09 7.34
CA ILE A 16 -1.06 6.53 6.04
C ILE A 16 -1.60 7.94 5.80
N ALA A 17 -0.71 8.87 5.53
CA ALA A 17 -1.07 10.24 5.17
C ALA A 17 -0.76 10.47 3.70
N VAL A 18 -1.75 10.94 2.95
CA VAL A 18 -1.61 11.25 1.53
C VAL A 18 -1.64 12.76 1.38
N LYS A 19 -0.57 13.33 0.87
CA LYS A 19 -0.40 14.77 0.70
C LYS A 19 -0.18 15.13 -0.77
N ASP A 20 -0.69 16.28 -1.17
CA ASP A 20 -0.39 16.82 -2.49
C ASP A 20 1.07 17.25 -2.54
N LYS A 21 1.81 16.84 -3.57
CA LYS A 21 3.25 17.15 -3.69
C LYS A 21 3.51 18.62 -3.90
N THR A 22 2.59 19.32 -4.53
CA THR A 22 2.76 20.74 -4.88
C THR A 22 2.33 21.66 -3.74
N THR A 23 1.10 21.47 -3.24
CA THR A 23 0.53 22.33 -2.21
C THR A 23 0.90 21.88 -0.80
N ARG A 24 1.29 20.62 -0.65
CA ARG A 24 1.55 19.95 0.63
C ARG A 24 0.31 19.80 1.51
N GLU A 25 -0.85 20.03 0.95
CA GLU A 25 -2.11 19.84 1.67
C GLU A 25 -2.40 18.36 1.88
N LEU A 26 -2.93 18.04 3.04
CA LEU A 26 -3.38 16.70 3.36
C LEU A 26 -4.64 16.38 2.57
N LYS A 27 -4.58 15.33 1.72
CA LYS A 27 -5.73 14.87 0.96
C LYS A 27 -6.60 13.94 1.79
N GLU A 28 -5.98 12.94 2.43
CA GLU A 28 -6.69 11.99 3.27
C GLU A 28 -5.72 11.23 4.17
N THR A 29 -6.28 10.56 5.17
CA THR A 29 -5.57 9.59 5.99
C THR A 29 -6.37 8.30 6.03
N PHE A 30 -5.69 7.18 6.14
CA PHE A 30 -6.32 5.89 6.35
C PHE A 30 -5.33 4.98 7.08
N THR A 31 -5.81 3.82 7.51
CA THR A 31 -4.96 2.87 8.25
C THR A 31 -4.81 1.57 7.48
N LEU A 32 -3.67 0.92 7.67
CA LEU A 32 -3.37 -0.38 7.09
C LEU A 32 -2.78 -1.27 8.18
N ASN A 33 -3.04 -2.58 8.08
CA ASN A 33 -2.32 -3.55 8.89
C ASN A 33 -0.90 -3.71 8.34
N GLU A 34 -0.10 -4.55 8.98
CA GLU A 34 1.31 -4.74 8.60
C GLU A 34 1.46 -5.18 7.14
N SER A 35 0.70 -6.17 6.70
CA SER A 35 0.80 -6.66 5.32
C SER A 35 0.36 -5.61 4.30
N GLY A 36 -0.69 -4.85 4.61
CA GLY A 36 -1.14 -3.74 3.76
C GLY A 36 -0.09 -2.65 3.66
N ALA A 37 0.58 -2.33 4.77
CA ALA A 37 1.67 -1.35 4.78
C ALA A 37 2.84 -1.81 3.92
N ASP A 38 3.19 -3.10 3.98
CA ASP A 38 4.25 -3.66 3.13
C ASP A 38 3.87 -3.61 1.66
N MET A 39 2.62 -3.92 1.33
CA MET A 39 2.11 -3.80 -0.05
C MET A 39 2.24 -2.36 -0.55
N LEU A 40 1.86 -1.39 0.26
CA LEU A 40 1.95 0.01 -0.11
C LEU A 40 3.39 0.44 -0.33
N ARG A 41 4.30 0.03 0.55
CA ARG A 41 5.72 0.34 0.42
C ARG A 41 6.27 -0.19 -0.90
N LEU A 42 6.00 -1.44 -1.21
CA LEU A 42 6.46 -2.06 -2.46
C LEU A 42 5.84 -1.39 -3.68
N PHE A 43 4.57 -1.04 -3.60
CA PHE A 43 3.90 -0.31 -4.67
C PHE A 43 4.56 1.04 -4.92
N CYS A 44 4.88 1.77 -3.86
CA CYS A 44 5.55 3.07 -3.96
C CYS A 44 6.98 2.95 -4.50
N GLU A 45 7.61 1.79 -4.33
CA GLU A 45 8.93 1.50 -4.91
C GLU A 45 8.86 1.19 -6.41
N GLY A 46 7.66 1.13 -6.98
CA GLY A 46 7.46 0.85 -8.40
C GLY A 46 7.31 -0.62 -8.74
N LYS A 47 7.14 -1.49 -7.75
CA LYS A 47 6.95 -2.93 -7.99
C LYS A 47 5.58 -3.18 -8.61
N ASP A 48 5.50 -4.14 -9.53
CA ASP A 48 4.22 -4.54 -10.10
C ASP A 48 3.46 -5.50 -9.17
N ALA A 49 2.19 -5.76 -9.49
CA ALA A 49 1.33 -6.59 -8.65
C ALA A 49 1.90 -7.98 -8.42
N GLN A 50 2.46 -8.59 -9.46
CA GLN A 50 3.01 -9.95 -9.36
C GLN A 50 4.22 -9.98 -8.43
N THR A 51 5.12 -9.03 -8.56
CA THR A 51 6.30 -8.93 -7.69
C THR A 51 5.90 -8.69 -6.25
N ILE A 52 4.95 -7.81 -6.01
CA ILE A 52 4.43 -7.55 -4.67
C ILE A 52 3.86 -8.83 -4.08
N ALA A 53 3.04 -9.57 -4.84
CA ALA A 53 2.42 -10.79 -4.36
C ALA A 53 3.47 -11.84 -3.98
N VAL A 54 4.51 -12.01 -4.80
CA VAL A 54 5.58 -12.97 -4.52
C VAL A 54 6.32 -12.60 -3.24
N GLU A 55 6.69 -11.34 -3.08
CA GLU A 55 7.41 -10.90 -1.89
C GLU A 55 6.57 -11.04 -0.62
N ILE A 56 5.31 -10.63 -0.66
CA ILE A 56 4.41 -10.75 0.50
C ILE A 56 4.16 -12.22 0.85
N ALA A 57 3.91 -13.07 -0.15
CA ALA A 57 3.69 -14.49 0.09
C ALA A 57 4.90 -15.14 0.78
N LYS A 58 6.10 -14.76 0.36
CA LYS A 58 7.34 -15.26 0.95
C LYS A 58 7.52 -14.77 2.38
N ASP A 59 7.32 -13.46 2.62
CA ASP A 59 7.56 -12.85 3.93
C ASP A 59 6.58 -13.34 4.99
N TYR A 60 5.35 -13.62 4.59
CA TYR A 60 4.28 -14.05 5.51
C TYR A 60 4.00 -15.53 5.45
N ASP A 61 4.77 -16.30 4.65
CA ASP A 61 4.58 -17.73 4.46
C ASP A 61 3.12 -18.06 4.12
N ALA A 62 2.57 -17.31 3.18
CA ALA A 62 1.17 -17.42 2.79
C ALA A 62 1.03 -17.98 1.36
N PRO A 63 -0.11 -18.66 1.05
CA PRO A 63 -0.33 -19.17 -0.31
C PRO A 63 -0.38 -18.05 -1.34
N ILE A 64 0.36 -18.22 -2.44
CA ILE A 64 0.50 -17.19 -3.48
C ILE A 64 -0.85 -16.81 -4.10
N GLU A 65 -1.76 -17.75 -4.26
CA GLU A 65 -3.08 -17.47 -4.85
C GLU A 65 -3.89 -16.52 -3.99
N MET A 66 -3.84 -16.72 -2.68
CA MET A 66 -4.53 -15.84 -1.72
C MET A 66 -3.91 -14.46 -1.70
N VAL A 67 -2.57 -14.39 -1.65
CA VAL A 67 -1.86 -13.12 -1.61
C VAL A 67 -2.06 -12.33 -2.91
N THR A 68 -2.02 -13.01 -4.06
CA THR A 68 -2.27 -12.36 -5.34
C THR A 68 -3.63 -11.68 -5.36
N ARG A 69 -4.65 -12.36 -4.84
CA ARG A 69 -6.01 -11.82 -4.77
C ARG A 69 -6.05 -10.58 -3.87
N ASP A 70 -5.39 -10.65 -2.72
CA ASP A 70 -5.34 -9.55 -1.78
C ASP A 70 -4.61 -8.34 -2.37
N VAL A 71 -3.50 -8.57 -3.07
CA VAL A 71 -2.74 -7.51 -3.73
C VAL A 71 -3.58 -6.82 -4.81
N MET A 72 -4.31 -7.61 -5.61
CA MET A 72 -5.18 -7.04 -6.64
C MET A 72 -6.28 -6.16 -6.04
N ARG A 73 -6.90 -6.61 -4.95
CA ARG A 73 -7.89 -5.81 -4.22
C ARG A 73 -7.27 -4.52 -3.66
N PHE A 74 -6.07 -4.63 -3.14
CA PHE A 74 -5.35 -3.48 -2.58
C PHE A 74 -5.09 -2.43 -3.67
N ILE A 75 -4.60 -2.86 -4.82
CA ILE A 75 -4.34 -1.95 -5.94
C ILE A 75 -5.64 -1.30 -6.44
N ASP A 76 -6.74 -2.07 -6.50
CA ASP A 76 -8.04 -1.51 -6.88
C ASP A 76 -8.50 -0.43 -5.89
N ARG A 77 -8.27 -0.64 -4.60
CA ARG A 77 -8.58 0.39 -3.58
C ARG A 77 -7.74 1.65 -3.79
N LEU A 78 -6.46 1.49 -4.14
CA LEU A 78 -5.61 2.63 -4.45
C LEU A 78 -6.12 3.38 -5.68
N ARG A 79 -6.59 2.66 -6.69
CA ARG A 79 -7.19 3.29 -7.89
C ARG A 79 -8.44 4.09 -7.54
N GLN A 80 -9.28 3.56 -6.67
CA GLN A 80 -10.48 4.26 -6.21
C GLN A 80 -10.12 5.54 -5.44
N LYS A 81 -8.97 5.56 -4.82
CA LYS A 81 -8.44 6.74 -4.11
C LYS A 81 -7.61 7.66 -5.01
N ASP A 82 -7.52 7.35 -6.28
CA ASP A 82 -6.71 8.09 -7.26
C ASP A 82 -5.22 8.05 -6.93
N LEU A 83 -4.76 6.96 -6.33
CA LEU A 83 -3.35 6.76 -5.95
C LEU A 83 -2.63 5.77 -6.86
N ALA A 84 -3.34 5.16 -7.78
CA ALA A 84 -2.76 4.23 -8.73
C ALA A 84 -3.29 4.48 -10.13
#